data_980f82c5a1a1dae5a8b4aff3e1f1c1b1
#
_entry.id   980f82c5a1a1dae5a8b4aff3e1f1c1b1
#
_cell.length_a   1.000
_cell.length_b   1.000
_cell.length_c   1.000
_cell.angle_alpha   90.00
_cell.angle_beta   90.00
_cell.angle_gamma   90.00
#
_symmetry.space_group_name_H-M   'P 1'
#
loop_
_entity.id
_entity.type
_entity.pdbx_description
1 polymer ?
#
loop_
_entity_poly.entity_id
_entity_poly.type
_entity_poly.pdbx_seq_one_letter_code
_entity_poly.pdbx_strand_id
1 'polypeptide(L)'
;MKVKDFNKVQKLFLILVLFYVLVATYFFISMPAGGGDEILFIHDLQFIKENGWLKSIQKNVSIPYMILALPFSFFLEDFIALRLVNVILLFFLFGYFYKREIKDNFFFFPYLLFYISSAGFYYFGTNDALFFIALVIFFNEVHRCYNENDWSPNLALSALIIAVFTRELYLVYLPVIVLGLYLFLKKKYNFNQKSIIPIFLFLFLLTMNIPSLLQSGTLSYDRKSPPIAIEASWSQRQYLAQLKVNKGELENMHHPSWNETQDYLNIHGADSLPDGIIKGMTKDFKLTISEFFKDIWYIVIFHARSMGLMLIISILFWGWEMIQGRKLLIEKHLLPIITVIMIMIFSLIIISYVEMRWLSPVFIMCVVYYNFLEKRKKLPNLIIKSNLVYLCFVMTYGLYGLIDKLV
;
A
#
# COMPACT_ATOMS: atom_id res chain seq x y z
N MET A 1 30.01 2.17 -8.32
CA MET A 1 30.04 1.25 -9.47
C MET A 1 29.75 2.04 -10.73
N LYS A 2 30.62 2.01 -11.74
CA LYS A 2 30.38 2.76 -12.98
C LYS A 2 29.53 1.92 -13.94
N VAL A 3 28.64 2.56 -14.71
CA VAL A 3 27.74 1.84 -15.68
C VAL A 3 28.53 1.00 -16.69
N LYS A 4 29.82 1.33 -16.92
CA LYS A 4 30.72 0.54 -17.80
C LYS A 4 30.98 -0.87 -17.29
N ASP A 5 30.86 -1.11 -15.98
CA ASP A 5 31.15 -2.39 -15.33
C ASP A 5 29.95 -3.37 -15.35
N PHE A 6 28.78 -2.92 -15.85
CA PHE A 6 27.58 -3.75 -15.91
C PHE A 6 27.64 -4.76 -17.04
N ASN A 7 27.18 -5.99 -16.75
CA ASN A 7 27.04 -7.02 -17.77
C ASN A 7 25.87 -6.71 -18.74
N LYS A 8 25.78 -7.45 -19.85
CA LYS A 8 24.77 -7.20 -20.90
C LYS A 8 23.33 -7.24 -20.35
N VAL A 9 23.01 -8.19 -19.45
CA VAL A 9 21.66 -8.33 -18.86
C VAL A 9 21.31 -7.12 -17.97
N GLN A 10 22.25 -6.65 -17.17
CA GLN A 10 22.08 -5.48 -16.32
C GLN A 10 21.84 -4.21 -17.15
N LYS A 11 22.57 -4.02 -18.25
CA LYS A 11 22.36 -2.90 -19.17
C LYS A 11 20.99 -2.96 -19.84
N LEU A 12 20.61 -4.14 -20.32
CA LEU A 12 19.28 -4.36 -20.91
C LEU A 12 18.17 -4.07 -19.92
N PHE A 13 18.29 -4.56 -18.68
CA PHE A 13 17.33 -4.29 -17.62
C PHE A 13 17.15 -2.79 -17.37
N LEU A 14 18.23 -2.02 -17.25
CA LEU A 14 18.17 -0.57 -17.03
C LEU A 14 17.49 0.18 -18.18
N ILE A 15 17.80 -0.21 -19.43
CA ILE A 15 17.16 0.38 -20.62
C ILE A 15 15.65 0.07 -20.61
N LEU A 16 15.27 -1.16 -20.33
CA LEU A 16 13.87 -1.57 -20.28
C LEU A 16 13.11 -0.86 -19.16
N VAL A 17 13.71 -0.72 -17.95
CA VAL A 17 13.10 0.05 -16.87
C VAL A 17 12.84 1.48 -17.28
N LEU A 18 13.85 2.16 -17.86
CA LEU A 18 13.69 3.56 -18.30
C LEU A 18 12.55 3.69 -19.32
N PHE A 19 12.53 2.82 -20.33
CA PHE A 19 11.49 2.83 -21.34
C PHE A 19 10.11 2.50 -20.77
N TYR A 20 10.03 1.50 -19.88
CA TYR A 20 8.78 1.13 -19.20
C TYR A 20 8.23 2.28 -18.37
N VAL A 21 9.07 2.95 -17.58
CA VAL A 21 8.67 4.11 -16.76
C VAL A 21 8.11 5.22 -17.63
N LEU A 22 8.77 5.54 -18.74
CA LEU A 22 8.31 6.59 -19.66
C LEU A 22 6.93 6.26 -20.26
N VAL A 23 6.76 5.04 -20.79
CA VAL A 23 5.49 4.61 -21.40
C VAL A 23 4.38 4.51 -20.34
N ALA A 24 4.64 3.92 -19.18
CA ALA A 24 3.66 3.80 -18.11
C ALA A 24 3.26 5.18 -17.56
N THR A 25 4.22 6.08 -17.35
CA THR A 25 3.94 7.45 -16.89
C THR A 25 3.06 8.19 -17.88
N TYR A 26 3.37 8.10 -19.19
CA TYR A 26 2.53 8.69 -20.23
C TYR A 26 1.13 8.10 -20.22
N PHE A 27 1.00 6.77 -20.15
CA PHE A 27 -0.28 6.07 -20.10
C PHE A 27 -1.14 6.52 -18.92
N PHE A 28 -0.60 6.52 -17.69
CA PHE A 28 -1.38 6.87 -16.50
C PHE A 28 -1.72 8.36 -16.41
N ILE A 29 -0.83 9.26 -16.86
CA ILE A 29 -1.11 10.70 -16.89
C ILE A 29 -2.21 11.02 -17.91
N SER A 30 -2.25 10.31 -19.05
CA SER A 30 -3.27 10.51 -20.08
C SER A 30 -4.64 9.95 -19.72
N MET A 31 -4.76 9.18 -18.63
CA MET A 31 -6.06 8.67 -18.17
C MET A 31 -6.99 9.81 -17.76
N PRO A 32 -8.30 9.70 -18.12
CA PRO A 32 -9.29 10.71 -17.75
C PRO A 32 -9.35 10.92 -16.22
N ALA A 33 -9.75 12.13 -15.83
CA ALA A 33 -9.96 12.49 -14.43
C ALA A 33 -11.10 11.71 -13.80
N GLY A 34 -11.02 11.45 -12.51
CA GLY A 34 -12.11 10.88 -11.72
C GLY A 34 -12.29 9.37 -11.87
N GLY A 35 -11.29 8.65 -12.39
CA GLY A 35 -11.30 7.20 -12.43
C GLY A 35 -11.25 6.57 -11.03
N GLY A 36 -12.10 5.58 -10.75
CA GLY A 36 -12.13 4.84 -9.50
C GLY A 36 -12.39 5.73 -8.27
N ASP A 37 -11.52 5.63 -7.26
CA ASP A 37 -11.66 6.40 -6.01
C ASP A 37 -11.26 7.88 -6.15
N GLU A 38 -10.57 8.28 -7.21
CA GLU A 38 -10.10 9.66 -7.41
C GLU A 38 -11.26 10.67 -7.38
N ILE A 39 -12.44 10.28 -7.89
CA ILE A 39 -13.64 11.13 -7.89
C ILE A 39 -14.05 11.56 -6.47
N LEU A 40 -13.88 10.69 -5.48
CA LEU A 40 -14.23 10.99 -4.09
C LEU A 40 -13.35 12.13 -3.55
N PHE A 41 -12.04 12.08 -3.83
CA PHE A 41 -11.10 13.11 -3.38
C PHE A 41 -11.26 14.44 -4.13
N ILE A 42 -11.71 14.41 -5.40
CA ILE A 42 -12.11 15.61 -6.13
C ILE A 42 -13.30 16.27 -5.44
N HIS A 43 -14.33 15.50 -5.10
CA HIS A 43 -15.50 16.02 -4.37
C HIS A 43 -15.14 16.52 -2.98
N ASP A 44 -14.22 15.87 -2.27
CA ASP A 44 -13.73 16.32 -0.98
C ASP A 44 -13.06 17.70 -1.08
N LEU A 45 -12.20 17.93 -2.07
CA LEU A 45 -11.58 19.24 -2.31
C LEU A 45 -12.62 20.32 -2.62
N GLN A 46 -13.59 20.02 -3.49
CA GLN A 46 -14.68 20.94 -3.81
C GLN A 46 -15.50 21.27 -2.55
N PHE A 47 -15.84 20.24 -1.78
CA PHE A 47 -16.61 20.43 -0.57
C PHE A 47 -15.87 21.26 0.48
N ILE A 48 -14.54 21.10 0.63
CA ILE A 48 -13.71 21.93 1.52
C ILE A 48 -13.71 23.39 1.05
N LYS A 49 -13.60 23.66 -0.24
CA LYS A 49 -13.61 25.01 -0.82
C LYS A 49 -14.95 25.71 -0.57
N GLU A 50 -16.05 25.00 -0.70
CA GLU A 50 -17.41 25.56 -0.58
C GLU A 50 -17.86 25.70 0.87
N ASN A 51 -17.55 24.74 1.74
CA ASN A 51 -18.13 24.61 3.06
C ASN A 51 -17.12 24.76 4.22
N GLY A 52 -15.82 24.81 3.90
CA GLY A 52 -14.73 24.93 4.87
C GLY A 52 -14.40 23.63 5.59
N TRP A 53 -13.30 23.65 6.33
CA TRP A 53 -12.71 22.48 6.99
C TRP A 53 -13.64 21.81 8.01
N LEU A 54 -14.33 22.60 8.84
CA LEU A 54 -15.15 22.05 9.92
C LEU A 54 -16.21 21.07 9.40
N LYS A 55 -16.99 21.53 8.42
CA LYS A 55 -18.06 20.69 7.82
C LYS A 55 -17.49 19.50 7.05
N SER A 56 -16.33 19.67 6.43
CA SER A 56 -15.68 18.59 5.65
C SER A 56 -15.14 17.49 6.56
N ILE A 57 -14.54 17.85 7.70
CA ILE A 57 -14.10 16.88 8.70
C ILE A 57 -15.28 16.10 9.28
N GLN A 58 -16.40 16.77 9.51
CA GLN A 58 -17.64 16.11 9.94
C GLN A 58 -18.21 15.14 8.90
N LYS A 59 -17.92 15.36 7.62
CA LYS A 59 -18.27 14.44 6.51
C LYS A 59 -17.22 13.34 6.24
N ASN A 60 -16.19 13.24 7.07
CA ASN A 60 -15.15 12.20 6.96
C ASN A 60 -14.25 12.34 5.73
N VAL A 61 -13.45 13.42 5.66
CA VAL A 61 -12.37 13.58 4.66
C VAL A 61 -11.02 13.11 5.21
N SER A 62 -10.11 12.70 4.34
CA SER A 62 -8.73 12.35 4.71
C SER A 62 -7.91 13.62 5.00
N ILE A 63 -7.88 14.06 6.27
CA ILE A 63 -7.28 15.34 6.67
C ILE A 63 -5.83 15.51 6.20
N PRO A 64 -4.88 14.58 6.46
CA PRO A 64 -3.48 14.79 6.06
C PRO A 64 -3.32 14.96 4.56
N TYR A 65 -4.07 14.19 3.77
CA TYR A 65 -3.99 14.25 2.31
C TYR A 65 -4.60 15.52 1.76
N MET A 66 -5.76 15.95 2.29
CA MET A 66 -6.41 17.20 1.89
C MET A 66 -5.59 18.43 2.25
N ILE A 67 -4.88 18.44 3.39
CA ILE A 67 -3.94 19.52 3.75
C ILE A 67 -2.85 19.69 2.69
N LEU A 68 -2.35 18.59 2.12
CA LEU A 68 -1.34 18.63 1.08
C LEU A 68 -1.92 19.07 -0.28
N ALA A 69 -3.15 18.65 -0.61
CA ALA A 69 -3.73 18.88 -1.92
C ALA A 69 -4.41 20.25 -2.07
N LEU A 70 -5.06 20.74 -1.03
CA LEU A 70 -5.86 21.97 -1.07
C LEU A 70 -5.07 23.20 -1.56
N PRO A 71 -3.82 23.47 -1.13
CA PRO A 71 -3.09 24.62 -1.64
C PRO A 71 -2.90 24.62 -3.16
N PHE A 72 -2.67 23.46 -3.76
CA PHE A 72 -2.50 23.34 -5.21
C PHE A 72 -3.81 23.51 -5.96
N SER A 73 -4.95 23.08 -5.36
CA SER A 73 -6.26 23.14 -5.98
C SER A 73 -6.84 24.55 -6.10
N PHE A 74 -6.18 25.58 -5.55
CA PHE A 74 -6.52 26.98 -5.82
C PHE A 74 -5.91 27.49 -7.14
N PHE A 75 -4.90 26.81 -7.69
CA PHE A 75 -4.18 27.23 -8.88
C PHE A 75 -4.30 26.23 -10.03
N LEU A 76 -4.69 25.00 -9.74
CA LEU A 76 -4.80 23.89 -10.68
C LEU A 76 -6.20 23.27 -10.57
N GLU A 77 -6.61 22.53 -11.59
CA GLU A 77 -7.79 21.70 -11.52
C GLU A 77 -7.62 20.64 -10.42
N ASP A 78 -8.72 20.30 -9.74
CA ASP A 78 -8.69 19.47 -8.53
C ASP A 78 -8.00 18.11 -8.75
N PHE A 79 -8.28 17.42 -9.88
CA PHE A 79 -7.61 16.16 -10.17
C PHE A 79 -6.11 16.33 -10.45
N ILE A 80 -5.70 17.44 -11.09
CA ILE A 80 -4.28 17.74 -11.32
C ILE A 80 -3.58 18.01 -9.98
N ALA A 81 -4.21 18.77 -9.09
CA ALA A 81 -3.69 19.04 -7.76
C ALA A 81 -3.46 17.76 -6.95
N LEU A 82 -4.41 16.82 -6.97
CA LEU A 82 -4.31 15.52 -6.30
C LEU A 82 -3.17 14.66 -6.90
N ARG A 83 -3.11 14.54 -8.22
CA ARG A 83 -2.04 13.78 -8.90
C ARG A 83 -0.66 14.39 -8.68
N LEU A 84 -0.56 15.72 -8.68
CA LEU A 84 0.69 16.44 -8.39
C LEU A 84 1.20 16.14 -6.97
N VAL A 85 0.31 16.11 -5.98
CA VAL A 85 0.68 15.72 -4.60
C VAL A 85 1.27 14.33 -4.58
N ASN A 86 0.68 13.36 -5.28
CA ASN A 86 1.21 12.00 -5.33
C ASN A 86 2.58 11.93 -6.02
N VAL A 87 2.81 12.73 -7.07
CA VAL A 87 4.14 12.87 -7.69
C VAL A 87 5.16 13.46 -6.70
N ILE A 88 4.78 14.49 -5.94
CA ILE A 88 5.64 15.09 -4.90
C ILE A 88 5.97 14.03 -3.81
N LEU A 89 4.97 13.26 -3.38
CA LEU A 89 5.15 12.17 -2.42
C LEU A 89 6.10 11.08 -2.94
N LEU A 90 6.04 10.76 -4.23
CA LEU A 90 7.01 9.84 -4.86
C LEU A 90 8.43 10.43 -4.84
N PHE A 91 8.61 11.70 -5.18
CA PHE A 91 9.93 12.34 -5.06
C PHE A 91 10.43 12.31 -3.62
N PHE A 92 9.54 12.49 -2.64
CA PHE A 92 9.91 12.37 -1.24
C PHE A 92 10.36 10.94 -0.87
N LEU A 93 9.63 9.90 -1.34
CA LEU A 93 10.00 8.50 -1.16
C LEU A 93 11.37 8.18 -1.79
N PHE A 94 11.59 8.65 -3.02
CA PHE A 94 12.88 8.47 -3.69
C PHE A 94 14.01 9.21 -2.95
N GLY A 95 13.78 10.44 -2.51
CA GLY A 95 14.74 11.20 -1.70
C GLY A 95 15.06 10.54 -0.35
N TYR A 96 14.06 9.94 0.29
CA TYR A 96 14.23 9.15 1.50
C TYR A 96 15.15 7.96 1.25
N PHE A 97 14.85 7.13 0.25
CA PHE A 97 15.67 5.96 -0.07
C PHE A 97 17.04 6.33 -0.64
N TYR A 98 17.15 7.45 -1.36
CA TYR A 98 18.45 7.96 -1.82
C TYR A 98 19.44 8.10 -0.67
N LYS A 99 18.99 8.69 0.43
CA LYS A 99 19.83 8.86 1.62
C LYS A 99 20.12 7.55 2.36
N ARG A 100 19.22 6.56 2.25
CA ARG A 100 19.25 5.33 3.04
C ARG A 100 19.86 4.14 2.32
N GLU A 101 19.60 3.98 1.01
CA GLU A 101 19.86 2.73 0.29
C GLU A 101 20.92 2.81 -0.81
N ILE A 102 21.10 3.98 -1.45
CA ILE A 102 21.95 4.09 -2.67
C ILE A 102 23.43 3.82 -2.44
N LYS A 103 23.97 4.07 -1.26
CA LYS A 103 25.42 4.00 -1.07
C LYS A 103 26.02 2.65 -1.51
N ASP A 104 25.20 1.58 -1.50
CA ASP A 104 25.71 0.22 -1.63
C ASP A 104 25.09 -0.61 -2.76
N ASN A 105 23.92 -0.22 -3.33
CA ASN A 105 23.31 -0.97 -4.44
C ASN A 105 22.58 -0.07 -5.44
N PHE A 106 23.12 0.00 -6.65
CA PHE A 106 22.54 0.81 -7.73
C PHE A 106 21.20 0.27 -8.23
N PHE A 107 20.94 -1.06 -8.15
CA PHE A 107 19.75 -1.69 -8.71
C PHE A 107 18.48 -1.49 -7.87
N PHE A 108 18.60 -1.01 -6.65
CA PHE A 108 17.43 -0.74 -5.80
C PHE A 108 16.40 0.18 -6.47
N PHE A 109 16.86 1.31 -7.05
CA PHE A 109 15.96 2.25 -7.70
C PHE A 109 15.30 1.70 -8.97
N PRO A 110 16.01 1.07 -9.89
CA PRO A 110 15.38 0.37 -11.00
C PRO A 110 14.28 -0.61 -10.58
N TYR A 111 14.49 -1.40 -9.52
CA TYR A 111 13.45 -2.28 -9.00
C TYR A 111 12.24 -1.51 -8.47
N LEU A 112 12.47 -0.47 -7.66
CA LEU A 112 11.40 0.35 -7.10
C LEU A 112 10.64 1.12 -8.19
N LEU A 113 11.35 1.71 -9.15
CA LEU A 113 10.76 2.41 -10.30
C LEU A 113 9.89 1.50 -11.14
N PHE A 114 10.36 0.29 -11.45
CA PHE A 114 9.57 -0.68 -12.18
C PHE A 114 8.30 -1.05 -11.41
N TYR A 115 8.40 -1.33 -10.10
CA TYR A 115 7.23 -1.63 -9.29
C TYR A 115 6.20 -0.49 -9.32
N ILE A 116 6.60 0.73 -9.02
CA ILE A 116 5.72 1.91 -8.98
C ILE A 116 5.02 2.11 -10.33
N SER A 117 5.78 1.99 -11.42
CA SER A 117 5.24 2.20 -12.77
C SER A 117 4.35 1.05 -13.24
N SER A 118 4.65 -0.20 -12.86
CA SER A 118 3.82 -1.35 -13.22
C SER A 118 2.53 -1.44 -12.42
N ALA A 119 2.57 -1.05 -11.15
CA ALA A 119 1.41 -1.05 -10.27
C ALA A 119 0.41 0.07 -10.57
N GLY A 120 0.89 1.25 -11.01
CA GLY A 120 0.06 2.37 -11.41
C GLY A 120 -0.63 3.15 -10.29
N PHE A 121 -0.73 2.61 -9.08
CA PHE A 121 -1.53 3.18 -7.97
C PHE A 121 -1.08 4.58 -7.53
N TYR A 122 0.17 4.93 -7.77
CA TYR A 122 0.76 6.20 -7.37
C TYR A 122 0.47 7.35 -8.33
N TYR A 123 -0.09 7.07 -9.50
CA TYR A 123 -0.42 8.10 -10.49
C TYR A 123 -1.82 8.69 -10.32
N PHE A 124 -2.70 8.00 -9.57
CA PHE A 124 -4.06 8.47 -9.30
C PHE A 124 -4.10 9.38 -8.08
N GLY A 125 -4.98 10.37 -8.10
CA GLY A 125 -5.14 11.36 -7.03
C GLY A 125 -5.89 10.83 -5.80
N THR A 126 -5.32 9.81 -5.12
CA THR A 126 -5.89 9.20 -3.92
C THR A 126 -4.94 9.30 -2.73
N ASN A 127 -5.46 9.19 -1.50
CA ASN A 127 -4.66 9.20 -0.27
C ASN A 127 -3.80 7.95 -0.07
N ASP A 128 -3.90 6.97 -0.97
CA ASP A 128 -3.15 5.72 -0.91
C ASP A 128 -1.64 5.95 -0.88
N ALA A 129 -1.13 6.83 -1.75
CA ALA A 129 0.31 7.10 -1.83
C ALA A 129 0.88 7.63 -0.50
N LEU A 130 0.18 8.56 0.15
CA LEU A 130 0.61 9.11 1.44
C LEU A 130 0.64 8.03 2.53
N PHE A 131 -0.42 7.22 2.61
CA PHE A 131 -0.53 6.13 3.57
C PHE A 131 0.57 5.08 3.36
N PHE A 132 0.79 4.63 2.12
CA PHE A 132 1.77 3.61 1.80
C PHE A 132 3.20 4.08 2.07
N ILE A 133 3.54 5.29 1.66
CA ILE A 133 4.87 5.88 1.90
C ILE A 133 5.12 6.02 3.40
N ALA A 134 4.13 6.47 4.15
CA ALA A 134 4.25 6.63 5.59
C ALA A 134 4.50 5.28 6.29
N LEU A 135 3.75 4.22 5.96
CA LEU A 135 4.00 2.88 6.52
C LEU A 135 5.36 2.31 6.13
N VAL A 136 5.77 2.50 4.87
CA VAL A 136 7.09 2.05 4.39
C VAL A 136 8.21 2.72 5.18
N ILE A 137 8.13 4.04 5.39
CA ILE A 137 9.14 4.77 6.17
C ILE A 137 9.17 4.26 7.61
N PHE A 138 8.02 4.10 8.26
CA PHE A 138 7.96 3.57 9.63
C PHE A 138 8.65 2.21 9.75
N PHE A 139 8.25 1.23 8.96
CA PHE A 139 8.81 -0.11 9.04
C PHE A 139 10.27 -0.19 8.60
N ASN A 140 10.67 0.60 7.60
CA ASN A 140 12.07 0.65 7.17
C ASN A 140 12.98 1.24 8.24
N GLU A 141 12.57 2.32 8.92
CA GLU A 141 13.36 2.89 10.02
C GLU A 141 13.48 1.91 11.18
N VAL A 142 12.41 1.17 11.55
CA VAL A 142 12.50 0.12 12.58
C VAL A 142 13.41 -1.02 12.12
N HIS A 143 13.34 -1.47 10.87
CA HIS A 143 14.24 -2.49 10.31
C HIS A 143 15.69 -2.05 10.37
N ARG A 144 16.00 -0.83 9.97
CA ARG A 144 17.36 -0.25 9.96
C ARG A 144 17.94 -0.11 11.37
N CYS A 145 17.09 0.21 12.35
CA CYS A 145 17.48 0.28 13.76
C CYS A 145 18.19 -1.00 14.23
N TYR A 146 17.70 -2.17 13.81
CA TYR A 146 18.22 -3.46 14.25
C TYR A 146 19.26 -4.10 13.33
N ASN A 147 19.19 -3.78 12.04
CA ASN A 147 20.05 -4.40 11.03
C ASN A 147 21.25 -3.54 10.64
N GLU A 148 21.14 -2.22 10.74
CA GLU A 148 22.17 -1.28 10.31
C GLU A 148 22.65 -0.35 11.43
N ASN A 149 21.97 -0.35 12.57
CA ASN A 149 22.20 0.55 13.70
C ASN A 149 22.16 2.05 13.31
N ASP A 150 21.46 2.35 12.22
CA ASP A 150 21.25 3.70 11.67
C ASP A 150 19.76 3.91 11.41
N TRP A 151 19.11 4.78 12.17
CA TRP A 151 17.70 5.05 12.09
C TRP A 151 17.32 6.45 12.57
N SER A 152 16.15 6.90 12.20
CA SER A 152 15.58 8.18 12.62
C SER A 152 14.27 7.96 13.36
N PRO A 153 14.29 7.86 14.70
CA PRO A 153 13.09 7.56 15.49
C PRO A 153 11.98 8.60 15.33
N ASN A 154 12.34 9.88 15.23
CA ASN A 154 11.36 10.95 15.04
C ASN A 154 10.66 10.84 13.67
N LEU A 155 11.41 10.47 12.64
CA LEU A 155 10.84 10.23 11.31
C LEU A 155 9.91 9.01 11.31
N ALA A 156 10.32 7.92 11.98
CA ALA A 156 9.49 6.72 12.11
C ALA A 156 8.15 7.04 12.80
N LEU A 157 8.18 7.74 13.93
CA LEU A 157 6.96 8.12 14.66
C LEU A 157 6.09 9.09 13.85
N SER A 158 6.69 10.11 13.23
CA SER A 158 5.93 11.04 12.38
C SER A 158 5.25 10.33 11.21
N ALA A 159 5.96 9.40 10.58
CA ALA A 159 5.40 8.60 9.48
C ALA A 159 4.25 7.70 9.98
N LEU A 160 4.39 7.04 11.12
CA LEU A 160 3.29 6.25 11.69
C LEU A 160 2.07 7.11 12.02
N ILE A 161 2.26 8.29 12.62
CA ILE A 161 1.18 9.23 12.92
C ILE A 161 0.45 9.63 11.63
N ILE A 162 1.20 10.00 10.58
CA ILE A 162 0.60 10.32 9.27
C ILE A 162 -0.22 9.13 8.76
N ALA A 163 0.32 7.90 8.77
CA ALA A 163 -0.40 6.73 8.31
C ALA A 163 -1.72 6.53 9.06
N VAL A 164 -1.69 6.59 10.40
CA VAL A 164 -2.87 6.40 11.26
C VAL A 164 -3.96 7.43 10.97
N PHE A 165 -3.60 8.69 10.71
CA PHE A 165 -4.59 9.75 10.44
C PHE A 165 -4.97 9.87 8.96
N THR A 166 -4.31 9.15 8.04
CA THR A 166 -4.61 9.25 6.60
C THR A 166 -5.70 8.30 6.15
N ARG A 167 -5.71 7.05 6.65
CA ARG A 167 -6.61 6.03 6.11
C ARG A 167 -6.96 4.95 7.14
N GLU A 168 -8.25 4.59 7.19
CA GLU A 168 -8.76 3.54 8.11
C GLU A 168 -8.09 2.17 7.88
N LEU A 169 -7.52 1.93 6.71
CA LEU A 169 -6.78 0.71 6.38
C LEU A 169 -5.66 0.37 7.39
N TYR A 170 -5.19 1.36 8.18
CA TYR A 170 -4.23 1.11 9.26
C TYR A 170 -4.72 0.06 10.26
N LEU A 171 -6.05 -0.09 10.44
CA LEU A 171 -6.63 -1.12 11.32
C LEU A 171 -6.30 -2.54 10.85
N VAL A 172 -6.27 -2.77 9.53
CA VAL A 172 -5.86 -4.05 8.96
C VAL A 172 -4.36 -4.27 9.16
N TYR A 173 -3.56 -3.20 9.13
CA TYR A 173 -2.12 -3.22 9.41
C TYR A 173 -1.79 -3.25 10.91
N LEU A 174 -2.77 -3.11 11.80
CA LEU A 174 -2.57 -2.99 13.25
C LEU A 174 -1.68 -4.09 13.83
N PRO A 175 -1.81 -5.39 13.48
CA PRO A 175 -0.95 -6.45 14.04
C PRO A 175 0.53 -6.20 13.77
N VAL A 176 0.90 -5.76 12.57
CA VAL A 176 2.30 -5.49 12.21
C VAL A 176 2.76 -4.11 12.72
N ILE A 177 1.86 -3.13 12.84
CA ILE A 177 2.14 -1.84 13.48
C ILE A 177 2.48 -2.04 14.95
N VAL A 178 1.71 -2.85 15.68
CA VAL A 178 1.98 -3.19 17.09
C VAL A 178 3.33 -3.90 17.22
N LEU A 179 3.64 -4.84 16.33
CA LEU A 179 4.95 -5.48 16.28
C LEU A 179 6.08 -4.46 16.05
N GLY A 180 5.91 -3.56 15.07
CA GLY A 180 6.88 -2.50 14.80
C GLY A 180 7.07 -1.55 15.98
N LEU A 181 5.97 -1.13 16.64
CA LEU A 181 6.01 -0.29 17.85
C LEU A 181 6.67 -1.02 19.02
N TYR A 182 6.38 -2.29 19.23
CA TYR A 182 7.05 -3.09 20.25
C TYR A 182 8.57 -3.07 20.07
N LEU A 183 9.03 -3.29 18.84
CA LEU A 183 10.46 -3.24 18.52
C LEU A 183 11.03 -1.82 18.67
N PHE A 184 10.30 -0.81 18.22
CA PHE A 184 10.68 0.59 18.40
C PHE A 184 10.91 0.93 19.87
N LEU A 185 9.97 0.57 20.76
CA LEU A 185 10.07 0.84 22.21
C LEU A 185 11.16 0.02 22.89
N LYS A 186 11.39 -1.23 22.45
CA LYS A 186 12.45 -2.10 22.98
C LYS A 186 13.85 -1.50 22.82
N LYS A 187 14.10 -0.70 21.79
CA LYS A 187 15.40 -0.06 21.51
C LYS A 187 15.71 1.14 22.44
N LYS A 188 14.83 1.50 23.36
CA LYS A 188 14.98 2.66 24.26
C LYS A 188 15.18 3.98 23.47
N TYR A 189 14.08 4.54 23.08
CA TYR A 189 14.05 5.85 22.44
C TYR A 189 14.43 6.95 23.43
N ASN A 190 15.48 7.73 23.10
CA ASN A 190 15.88 8.89 23.89
C ASN A 190 15.17 10.13 23.36
N PHE A 191 14.32 10.73 24.18
CA PHE A 191 13.67 12.00 23.85
C PHE A 191 14.74 13.10 23.72
N ASN A 192 14.72 13.81 22.61
CA ASN A 192 15.57 14.96 22.33
C ASN A 192 14.73 16.12 21.75
N GLN A 193 15.34 17.26 21.50
CA GLN A 193 14.62 18.43 20.97
C GLN A 193 13.84 18.14 19.67
N LYS A 194 14.32 17.22 18.81
CA LYS A 194 13.62 16.84 17.58
C LYS A 194 12.38 15.99 17.85
N SER A 195 12.22 15.44 19.07
CA SER A 195 11.03 14.66 19.45
C SER A 195 9.76 15.54 19.56
N ILE A 196 9.93 16.87 19.58
CA ILE A 196 8.80 17.80 19.54
C ILE A 196 8.02 17.69 18.22
N ILE A 197 8.68 17.30 17.11
CA ILE A 197 8.04 17.21 15.77
C ILE A 197 6.92 16.16 15.74
N PRO A 198 7.13 14.87 16.08
CA PRO A 198 6.04 13.89 16.11
C PRO A 198 4.97 14.22 17.16
N ILE A 199 5.34 14.80 18.31
CA ILE A 199 4.36 15.23 19.32
C ILE A 199 3.46 16.34 18.78
N PHE A 200 4.05 17.39 18.20
CA PHE A 200 3.28 18.48 17.60
C PHE A 200 2.39 17.98 16.45
N LEU A 201 2.93 17.13 15.57
CA LEU A 201 2.15 16.54 14.47
C LEU A 201 0.95 15.73 14.99
N PHE A 202 1.16 14.91 16.03
CA PHE A 202 0.09 14.14 16.65
C PHE A 202 -1.00 15.05 17.23
N LEU A 203 -0.60 16.04 18.02
CA LEU A 203 -1.54 16.99 18.64
C LEU A 203 -2.29 17.80 17.59
N PHE A 204 -1.60 18.26 16.54
CA PHE A 204 -2.21 19.00 15.44
C PHE A 204 -3.28 18.15 14.72
N LEU A 205 -2.92 16.93 14.28
CA LEU A 205 -3.86 16.04 13.59
C LEU A 205 -5.00 15.58 14.49
N LEU A 206 -4.73 15.34 15.79
CA LEU A 206 -5.78 15.00 16.76
C LEU A 206 -6.76 16.17 16.93
N THR A 207 -6.24 17.41 17.08
CA THR A 207 -7.08 18.62 17.20
C THR A 207 -7.95 18.82 15.97
N MET A 208 -7.38 18.64 14.77
CA MET A 208 -8.16 18.68 13.52
C MET A 208 -9.25 17.61 13.46
N ASN A 209 -9.08 16.47 14.11
CA ASN A 209 -10.07 15.39 14.15
C ASN A 209 -11.15 15.53 15.22
N ILE A 210 -11.05 16.50 16.14
CA ILE A 210 -12.05 16.71 17.21
C ILE A 210 -13.48 16.79 16.66
N PRO A 211 -13.79 17.53 15.58
CA PRO A 211 -15.17 17.62 15.06
C PRO A 211 -15.74 16.24 14.64
N SER A 212 -14.94 15.38 14.02
CA SER A 212 -15.34 14.02 13.66
C SER A 212 -15.52 13.13 14.89
N LEU A 213 -14.57 13.20 15.83
CA LEU A 213 -14.65 12.45 17.09
C LEU A 213 -15.90 12.78 17.91
N LEU A 214 -16.27 14.05 17.99
CA LEU A 214 -17.48 14.50 18.70
C LEU A 214 -18.77 14.07 17.99
N GLN A 215 -18.77 13.99 16.67
CA GLN A 215 -19.96 13.65 15.89
C GLN A 215 -20.15 12.15 15.71
N SER A 216 -19.11 11.42 15.39
CA SER A 216 -19.17 10.00 14.99
C SER A 216 -18.40 9.05 15.91
N GLY A 217 -17.65 9.57 16.89
CA GLY A 217 -16.77 8.76 17.75
C GLY A 217 -15.55 8.19 17.02
N THR A 218 -15.29 8.61 15.78
CA THR A 218 -14.22 8.06 14.94
C THR A 218 -13.35 9.16 14.34
N LEU A 219 -12.12 8.82 13.95
CA LEU A 219 -11.28 9.72 13.17
C LEU A 219 -11.89 9.96 11.79
N SER A 220 -11.62 11.14 11.22
CA SER A 220 -12.07 11.52 9.89
C SER A 220 -11.25 10.76 8.83
N TYR A 221 -11.90 9.87 8.12
CA TYR A 221 -11.34 9.15 6.98
C TYR A 221 -12.30 9.23 5.80
N ASP A 222 -11.78 9.19 4.58
CA ASP A 222 -12.62 8.96 3.42
C ASP A 222 -13.26 7.56 3.52
N ARG A 223 -14.58 7.54 3.75
CA ARG A 223 -15.36 6.31 3.92
C ARG A 223 -16.39 6.18 2.82
N LYS A 224 -16.43 5.01 2.21
CA LYS A 224 -17.55 4.59 1.36
C LYS A 224 -18.74 4.25 2.24
N SER A 225 -19.49 5.26 2.65
CA SER A 225 -20.72 5.07 3.44
C SER A 225 -21.90 4.74 2.52
N PRO A 226 -22.82 3.86 2.95
CA PRO A 226 -24.06 3.65 2.24
C PRO A 226 -24.91 4.93 2.24
N PRO A 227 -25.86 5.10 1.30
CA PRO A 227 -26.88 6.14 1.36
C PRO A 227 -27.68 6.09 2.66
N ILE A 228 -28.20 7.24 3.13
CA ILE A 228 -28.85 7.41 4.45
C ILE A 228 -29.94 6.37 4.74
N ALA A 229 -30.62 5.86 3.73
CA ALA A 229 -31.73 4.90 3.88
C ALA A 229 -31.30 3.43 3.88
N ILE A 230 -29.98 3.14 3.82
CA ILE A 230 -29.43 1.78 3.70
C ILE A 230 -28.68 1.40 4.95
N GLU A 231 -29.06 0.28 5.56
CA GLU A 231 -28.42 -0.26 6.77
C GLU A 231 -27.28 -1.24 6.46
N ALA A 232 -27.20 -1.71 5.22
CA ALA A 232 -26.17 -2.66 4.79
C ALA A 232 -24.77 -2.07 4.97
N SER A 233 -23.87 -2.83 5.60
CA SER A 233 -22.48 -2.43 5.80
C SER A 233 -21.61 -2.75 4.58
N TRP A 234 -20.42 -2.10 4.52
CA TRP A 234 -19.42 -2.40 3.50
C TRP A 234 -19.01 -3.88 3.49
N SER A 235 -18.82 -4.48 4.66
CA SER A 235 -18.45 -5.90 4.78
C SER A 235 -19.52 -6.85 4.25
N GLN A 236 -20.80 -6.54 4.49
CA GLN A 236 -21.92 -7.30 3.94
C GLN A 236 -21.97 -7.21 2.41
N ARG A 237 -21.73 -6.01 1.87
CA ARG A 237 -21.65 -5.79 0.41
C ARG A 237 -20.50 -6.57 -0.22
N GLN A 238 -19.33 -6.61 0.40
CA GLN A 238 -18.16 -7.36 -0.08
C GLN A 238 -18.40 -8.87 -0.02
N TYR A 239 -19.00 -9.34 1.07
CA TYR A 239 -19.33 -10.77 1.20
C TYR A 239 -20.35 -11.22 0.15
N LEU A 240 -21.39 -10.43 -0.10
CA LEU A 240 -22.36 -10.70 -1.16
C LEU A 240 -21.69 -10.68 -2.55
N ALA A 241 -20.78 -9.74 -2.79
CA ALA A 241 -20.00 -9.70 -4.02
C ALA A 241 -19.23 -11.00 -4.25
N GLN A 242 -18.56 -11.52 -3.21
CA GLN A 242 -17.84 -12.80 -3.29
C GLN A 242 -18.78 -13.98 -3.58
N LEU A 243 -19.93 -14.04 -2.93
CA LEU A 243 -20.91 -15.08 -3.20
C LEU A 243 -21.41 -15.04 -4.67
N LYS A 244 -21.69 -13.84 -5.20
CA LYS A 244 -22.13 -13.66 -6.58
C LYS A 244 -21.03 -13.99 -7.59
N VAL A 245 -19.77 -13.60 -7.32
CA VAL A 245 -18.63 -13.95 -8.16
C VAL A 245 -18.44 -15.47 -8.22
N ASN A 246 -18.53 -16.15 -7.10
CA ASN A 246 -18.38 -17.60 -7.04
C ASN A 246 -19.51 -18.36 -7.76
N LYS A 247 -20.69 -17.75 -7.90
CA LYS A 247 -21.81 -18.28 -8.69
C LYS A 247 -21.74 -17.90 -10.17
N GLY A 248 -20.81 -17.02 -10.58
CA GLY A 248 -20.75 -16.50 -11.94
C GLY A 248 -21.83 -15.45 -12.26
N GLU A 249 -22.49 -14.90 -11.24
CA GLU A 249 -23.52 -13.84 -11.37
C GLU A 249 -22.90 -12.44 -11.41
N LEU A 250 -21.64 -12.31 -11.05
CA LEU A 250 -20.89 -11.05 -11.01
C LEU A 250 -19.47 -11.29 -11.51
N GLU A 251 -18.94 -10.36 -12.30
CA GLU A 251 -17.51 -10.38 -12.69
C GLU A 251 -16.61 -10.00 -11.51
N ASN A 252 -15.38 -10.54 -11.52
CA ASN A 252 -14.35 -10.13 -10.56
C ASN A 252 -14.18 -8.61 -10.59
N MET A 253 -13.87 -8.01 -9.44
CA MET A 253 -13.68 -6.57 -9.22
C MET A 253 -14.97 -5.74 -9.26
N HIS A 254 -16.13 -6.33 -9.52
CA HIS A 254 -17.41 -5.64 -9.42
C HIS A 254 -18.07 -5.90 -8.05
N HIS A 255 -18.95 -5.00 -7.68
CA HIS A 255 -19.71 -5.09 -6.45
C HIS A 255 -21.19 -4.88 -6.72
N PRO A 256 -22.09 -5.58 -6.00
CA PRO A 256 -23.52 -5.28 -6.06
C PRO A 256 -23.75 -3.83 -5.62
N SER A 257 -24.82 -3.21 -6.06
CA SER A 257 -25.22 -1.91 -5.55
C SER A 257 -25.57 -1.99 -4.05
N TRP A 258 -25.62 -0.84 -3.40
CA TRP A 258 -26.08 -0.79 -2.01
C TRP A 258 -27.52 -1.26 -1.86
N ASN A 259 -28.40 -0.90 -2.82
CA ASN A 259 -29.79 -1.34 -2.84
C ASN A 259 -29.89 -2.87 -3.00
N GLU A 260 -29.15 -3.47 -3.95
CA GLU A 260 -29.14 -4.94 -4.08
C GLU A 260 -28.68 -5.63 -2.79
N THR A 261 -27.72 -5.04 -2.09
CA THR A 261 -27.26 -5.62 -0.81
C THR A 261 -28.35 -5.52 0.26
N GLN A 262 -29.02 -4.39 0.34
CA GLN A 262 -30.15 -4.20 1.27
C GLN A 262 -31.32 -5.12 0.94
N ASP A 263 -31.67 -5.24 -0.33
CA ASP A 263 -32.74 -6.15 -0.79
C ASP A 263 -32.42 -7.60 -0.47
N TYR A 264 -31.14 -8.01 -0.62
CA TYR A 264 -30.70 -9.34 -0.23
C TYR A 264 -30.90 -9.59 1.28
N LEU A 265 -30.56 -8.61 2.13
CA LEU A 265 -30.77 -8.69 3.58
C LEU A 265 -32.27 -8.73 3.92
N ASN A 266 -33.09 -7.95 3.25
CA ASN A 266 -34.53 -7.92 3.46
C ASN A 266 -35.21 -9.28 3.11
N ILE A 267 -34.72 -9.93 2.05
CA ILE A 267 -35.28 -11.22 1.59
C ILE A 267 -34.77 -12.38 2.43
N HIS A 268 -33.48 -12.40 2.77
CA HIS A 268 -32.82 -13.55 3.39
C HIS A 268 -32.58 -13.38 4.91
N GLY A 269 -32.92 -12.21 5.46
CA GLY A 269 -32.74 -11.86 6.87
C GLY A 269 -31.39 -11.15 7.14
N ALA A 270 -31.35 -10.34 8.20
CA ALA A 270 -30.21 -9.51 8.57
C ALA A 270 -28.93 -10.32 8.85
N ASP A 271 -29.06 -11.55 9.36
CA ASP A 271 -27.94 -12.43 9.66
C ASP A 271 -27.43 -13.24 8.46
N SER A 272 -28.05 -13.08 7.28
CA SER A 272 -27.65 -13.83 6.06
C SER A 272 -26.25 -13.43 5.57
N LEU A 273 -25.86 -12.16 5.76
CA LEU A 273 -24.53 -11.64 5.46
C LEU A 273 -23.81 -11.20 6.75
N PRO A 274 -22.52 -11.53 6.90
CA PRO A 274 -21.75 -11.16 8.09
C PRO A 274 -21.45 -9.67 8.13
N ASP A 275 -21.75 -9.02 9.23
CA ASP A 275 -21.35 -7.64 9.49
C ASP A 275 -20.02 -7.59 10.21
N GLY A 276 -18.98 -7.16 9.49
CA GLY A 276 -17.61 -7.05 9.94
C GLY A 276 -16.67 -8.12 9.36
N ILE A 277 -15.39 -7.74 9.23
CA ILE A 277 -14.35 -8.58 8.61
C ILE A 277 -14.20 -9.94 9.35
N ILE A 278 -14.11 -9.90 10.68
CA ILE A 278 -13.91 -11.12 11.50
C ILE A 278 -15.10 -12.07 11.36
N LYS A 279 -16.34 -11.55 11.41
CA LYS A 279 -17.53 -12.37 11.19
C LYS A 279 -17.55 -12.93 9.77
N GLY A 280 -17.09 -12.18 8.77
CA GLY A 280 -16.93 -12.65 7.38
C GLY A 280 -16.04 -13.86 7.28
N MET A 281 -14.87 -13.81 7.91
CA MET A 281 -13.89 -14.91 7.92
C MET A 281 -14.39 -16.18 8.60
N THR A 282 -15.31 -16.06 9.57
CA THR A 282 -15.79 -17.19 10.37
C THR A 282 -17.17 -17.71 9.95
N LYS A 283 -17.91 -16.99 9.11
CA LYS A 283 -19.28 -17.35 8.69
C LYS A 283 -19.34 -18.64 7.89
N ASP A 284 -18.45 -18.80 6.92
CA ASP A 284 -18.30 -20.01 6.11
C ASP A 284 -16.80 -20.35 5.99
N PHE A 285 -16.38 -21.30 6.80
CA PHE A 285 -14.98 -21.71 6.86
C PHE A 285 -14.49 -22.34 5.55
N LYS A 286 -15.36 -23.07 4.82
CA LYS A 286 -15.01 -23.67 3.53
C LYS A 286 -14.76 -22.59 2.48
N LEU A 287 -15.63 -21.58 2.43
CA LEU A 287 -15.44 -20.41 1.57
C LEU A 287 -14.12 -19.70 1.91
N THR A 288 -13.89 -19.40 3.19
CA THR A 288 -12.69 -18.71 3.65
C THR A 288 -11.41 -19.44 3.25
N ILE A 289 -11.33 -20.75 3.44
CA ILE A 289 -10.16 -21.54 3.03
C ILE A 289 -9.99 -21.55 1.51
N SER A 290 -11.07 -21.69 0.75
CA SER A 290 -11.01 -21.67 -0.71
C SER A 290 -10.48 -20.35 -1.22
N GLU A 291 -11.04 -19.23 -0.74
CA GLU A 291 -10.63 -17.88 -1.16
C GLU A 291 -9.21 -17.55 -0.68
N PHE A 292 -8.82 -17.96 0.54
CA PHE A 292 -7.47 -17.79 1.04
C PHE A 292 -6.39 -18.28 0.08
N PHE A 293 -6.53 -19.50 -0.48
CA PHE A 293 -5.55 -20.03 -1.43
C PHE A 293 -5.62 -19.33 -2.79
N LYS A 294 -6.81 -18.95 -3.25
CA LYS A 294 -6.97 -18.16 -4.50
C LYS A 294 -6.29 -16.80 -4.37
N ASP A 295 -6.52 -16.11 -3.26
CA ASP A 295 -5.97 -14.77 -3.02
C ASP A 295 -4.45 -14.80 -2.86
N ILE A 296 -3.88 -15.77 -2.15
CA ILE A 296 -2.42 -15.98 -2.13
C ILE A 296 -1.88 -16.15 -3.55
N TRP A 297 -2.55 -16.95 -4.38
CA TRP A 297 -2.14 -17.18 -5.75
C TRP A 297 -2.19 -15.88 -6.59
N TYR A 298 -3.25 -15.09 -6.47
CA TYR A 298 -3.35 -13.78 -7.11
C TYR A 298 -2.26 -12.82 -6.65
N ILE A 299 -1.98 -12.75 -5.35
CA ILE A 299 -0.91 -11.93 -4.79
C ILE A 299 0.45 -12.33 -5.37
N VAL A 300 0.74 -13.63 -5.44
CA VAL A 300 2.01 -14.14 -5.99
C VAL A 300 2.13 -13.81 -7.48
N ILE A 301 1.07 -14.01 -8.27
CA ILE A 301 1.08 -13.67 -9.71
C ILE A 301 1.26 -12.18 -9.92
N PHE A 302 0.50 -11.33 -9.21
CA PHE A 302 0.61 -9.88 -9.32
C PHE A 302 2.02 -9.42 -8.98
N HIS A 303 2.56 -9.92 -7.88
CA HIS A 303 3.93 -9.62 -7.47
C HIS A 303 4.94 -10.05 -8.54
N ALA A 304 4.81 -11.26 -9.08
CA ALA A 304 5.70 -11.75 -10.13
C ALA A 304 5.67 -10.86 -11.38
N ARG A 305 4.49 -10.32 -11.73
CA ARG A 305 4.31 -9.38 -12.85
C ARG A 305 4.84 -7.98 -12.60
N SER A 306 4.86 -7.53 -11.34
CA SER A 306 5.25 -6.14 -10.99
C SER A 306 6.66 -6.01 -10.41
N MET A 307 7.24 -7.09 -9.88
CA MET A 307 8.54 -7.06 -9.17
C MET A 307 9.40 -8.31 -9.41
N GLY A 308 9.03 -9.15 -10.36
CA GLY A 308 9.75 -10.38 -10.62
C GLY A 308 9.64 -11.40 -9.48
N LEU A 309 10.72 -12.12 -9.22
CA LEU A 309 10.74 -13.21 -8.24
C LEU A 309 11.09 -12.75 -6.81
N MET A 310 11.16 -11.44 -6.54
CA MET A 310 11.70 -10.91 -5.28
C MET A 310 10.93 -11.41 -4.05
N LEU A 311 9.59 -11.51 -4.11
CA LEU A 311 8.77 -12.02 -3.01
C LEU A 311 9.10 -13.48 -2.71
N ILE A 312 9.09 -14.31 -3.73
CA ILE A 312 9.36 -15.74 -3.61
C ILE A 312 10.78 -15.95 -3.08
N ILE A 313 11.77 -15.26 -3.65
CA ILE A 313 13.17 -15.35 -3.21
C ILE A 313 13.30 -14.91 -1.75
N SER A 314 12.65 -13.81 -1.35
CA SER A 314 12.72 -13.27 0.00
C SER A 314 12.12 -14.21 1.03
N ILE A 315 10.94 -14.80 0.74
CA ILE A 315 10.26 -15.74 1.64
C ILE A 315 11.03 -17.06 1.72
N LEU A 316 11.46 -17.61 0.58
CA LEU A 316 12.23 -18.88 0.56
C LEU A 316 13.56 -18.72 1.26
N PHE A 317 14.27 -17.60 1.06
CA PHE A 317 15.54 -17.34 1.74
C PHE A 317 15.33 -17.20 3.27
N TRP A 318 14.33 -16.47 3.69
CA TRP A 318 13.98 -16.37 5.11
C TRP A 318 13.61 -17.73 5.71
N GLY A 319 12.76 -18.51 5.04
CA GLY A 319 12.41 -19.87 5.46
C GLY A 319 13.63 -20.80 5.57
N TRP A 320 14.55 -20.70 4.61
CA TRP A 320 15.82 -21.44 4.64
C TRP A 320 16.69 -21.07 5.86
N GLU A 321 16.84 -19.77 6.18
CA GLU A 321 17.54 -19.34 7.40
C GLU A 321 16.91 -19.91 8.67
N MET A 322 15.58 -20.04 8.70
CA MET A 322 14.85 -20.66 9.84
C MET A 322 15.12 -22.17 9.96
N ILE A 323 15.09 -22.90 8.85
CA ILE A 323 15.35 -24.36 8.84
C ILE A 323 16.79 -24.66 9.27
N GLN A 324 17.76 -23.81 8.94
CA GLN A 324 19.15 -23.98 9.39
C GLN A 324 19.38 -23.73 10.88
N GLY A 325 18.33 -23.65 11.68
CA GLY A 325 18.42 -23.52 13.15
C GLY A 325 18.87 -22.13 13.61
N ARG A 326 18.86 -21.12 12.74
CA ARG A 326 19.09 -19.73 13.15
C ARG A 326 17.90 -19.29 14.02
N LYS A 327 18.19 -18.85 15.23
CA LYS A 327 17.14 -18.36 16.13
C LYS A 327 16.31 -17.29 15.42
N LEU A 328 14.99 -17.43 15.47
CA LEU A 328 14.05 -16.43 14.99
C LEU A 328 14.22 -15.16 15.84
N LEU A 329 15.10 -14.28 15.42
CA LEU A 329 15.23 -12.95 15.98
C LEU A 329 14.29 -12.04 15.22
N ILE A 330 13.11 -11.80 15.78
CA ILE A 330 12.05 -10.96 15.18
C ILE A 330 12.64 -9.64 14.72
N GLU A 331 13.56 -9.08 15.51
CA GLU A 331 14.23 -7.83 15.20
C GLU A 331 15.00 -7.84 13.87
N LYS A 332 15.64 -8.95 13.55
CA LYS A 332 16.43 -9.08 12.31
C LYS A 332 15.58 -9.44 11.09
N HIS A 333 14.45 -10.08 11.32
CA HIS A 333 13.57 -10.61 10.28
C HIS A 333 12.24 -9.85 10.16
N LEU A 334 12.18 -8.61 10.63
CA LEU A 334 10.96 -7.81 10.67
C LEU A 334 10.26 -7.75 9.31
N LEU A 335 10.99 -7.39 8.23
CA LEU A 335 10.37 -7.19 6.92
C LEU A 335 9.75 -8.47 6.34
N PRO A 336 10.42 -9.64 6.28
CA PRO A 336 9.78 -10.86 5.82
C PRO A 336 8.62 -11.32 6.72
N ILE A 337 8.69 -11.09 8.04
CA ILE A 337 7.60 -11.39 8.96
C ILE A 337 6.37 -10.53 8.63
N ILE A 338 6.54 -9.22 8.46
CA ILE A 338 5.47 -8.31 8.04
C ILE A 338 4.88 -8.79 6.71
N THR A 339 5.73 -9.13 5.74
CA THR A 339 5.31 -9.60 4.42
C THR A 339 4.39 -10.81 4.54
N VAL A 340 4.80 -11.83 5.28
CA VAL A 340 3.99 -13.06 5.45
C VAL A 340 2.69 -12.77 6.21
N ILE A 341 2.75 -12.05 7.33
CA ILE A 341 1.57 -11.73 8.14
C ILE A 341 0.54 -10.96 7.30
N MET A 342 0.96 -9.94 6.56
CA MET A 342 0.02 -9.12 5.81
C MET A 342 -0.56 -9.86 4.60
N ILE A 343 0.22 -10.68 3.90
CA ILE A 343 -0.32 -11.54 2.84
C ILE A 343 -1.39 -12.48 3.43
N MET A 344 -1.12 -13.12 4.58
CA MET A 344 -2.10 -14.00 5.23
C MET A 344 -3.37 -13.24 5.65
N ILE A 345 -3.23 -12.05 6.25
CA ILE A 345 -4.39 -11.26 6.69
C ILE A 345 -5.25 -10.87 5.49
N PHE A 346 -4.66 -10.29 4.44
CA PHE A 346 -5.43 -9.88 3.26
C PHE A 346 -6.06 -11.06 2.53
N SER A 347 -5.41 -12.22 2.50
CA SER A 347 -5.98 -13.43 1.89
C SER A 347 -7.08 -14.09 2.73
N LEU A 348 -7.22 -13.74 4.02
CA LEU A 348 -8.31 -14.24 4.88
C LEU A 348 -9.56 -13.35 4.83
N ILE A 349 -9.45 -12.11 4.35
CA ILE A 349 -10.59 -11.19 4.27
C ILE A 349 -11.47 -11.59 3.09
N ILE A 350 -12.74 -11.88 3.34
CA ILE A 350 -13.68 -12.24 2.28
C ILE A 350 -14.12 -10.97 1.54
N ILE A 351 -13.60 -10.82 0.34
CA ILE A 351 -13.90 -9.74 -0.60
C ILE A 351 -13.87 -10.32 -2.02
N SER A 352 -14.64 -9.75 -2.93
CA SER A 352 -14.70 -10.23 -4.32
C SER A 352 -13.36 -10.17 -5.06
N TYR A 353 -12.44 -9.36 -4.58
CA TYR A 353 -11.12 -9.16 -5.16
C TYR A 353 -10.18 -8.49 -4.14
N VAL A 354 -9.02 -9.10 -3.88
CA VAL A 354 -7.97 -8.46 -3.08
C VAL A 354 -7.36 -7.31 -3.85
N GLU A 355 -7.59 -6.09 -3.38
CA GLU A 355 -7.01 -4.91 -4.00
C GLU A 355 -5.48 -4.88 -3.74
N MET A 356 -4.69 -5.18 -4.77
CA MET A 356 -3.23 -5.27 -4.68
C MET A 356 -2.57 -3.97 -4.22
N ARG A 357 -3.25 -2.83 -4.42
CA ARG A 357 -2.80 -1.54 -3.89
C ARG A 357 -2.70 -1.55 -2.36
N TRP A 358 -3.58 -2.27 -1.66
CA TRP A 358 -3.52 -2.35 -0.19
C TRP A 358 -2.27 -3.05 0.32
N LEU A 359 -1.66 -3.93 -0.48
CA LEU A 359 -0.39 -4.60 -0.18
C LEU A 359 0.84 -3.80 -0.64
N SER A 360 0.66 -2.61 -1.22
CA SER A 360 1.77 -1.81 -1.75
C SER A 360 2.89 -1.52 -0.73
N PRO A 361 2.62 -1.20 0.55
CA PRO A 361 3.67 -1.08 1.56
C PRO A 361 4.49 -2.36 1.72
N VAL A 362 3.81 -3.52 1.70
CA VAL A 362 4.44 -4.84 1.84
C VAL A 362 5.35 -5.13 0.65
N PHE A 363 4.90 -4.80 -0.55
CA PHE A 363 5.68 -5.01 -1.77
C PHE A 363 6.93 -4.13 -1.80
N ILE A 364 6.82 -2.85 -1.43
CA ILE A 364 8.01 -1.98 -1.33
C ILE A 364 8.98 -2.51 -0.26
N MET A 365 8.49 -2.96 0.89
CA MET A 365 9.33 -3.56 1.92
C MET A 365 9.99 -4.86 1.45
N CYS A 366 9.33 -5.61 0.58
CA CYS A 366 9.93 -6.78 -0.07
C CYS A 366 11.12 -6.39 -0.97
N VAL A 367 11.01 -5.29 -1.76
CA VAL A 367 12.13 -4.74 -2.52
C VAL A 367 13.28 -4.33 -1.59
N VAL A 368 12.96 -3.66 -0.47
CA VAL A 368 13.96 -3.26 0.53
C VAL A 368 14.68 -4.48 1.10
N TYR A 369 13.95 -5.53 1.47
CA TYR A 369 14.54 -6.75 2.01
C TYR A 369 15.38 -7.50 0.99
N TYR A 370 14.89 -7.62 -0.25
CA TYR A 370 15.67 -8.21 -1.34
C TYR A 370 16.98 -7.46 -1.57
N ASN A 371 16.93 -6.12 -1.62
CA ASN A 371 18.11 -5.27 -1.70
C ASN A 371 19.06 -5.46 -0.52
N PHE A 372 18.56 -5.59 0.69
CA PHE A 372 19.35 -5.90 1.87
C PHE A 372 20.09 -7.25 1.74
N LEU A 373 19.44 -8.27 1.19
CA LEU A 373 20.09 -9.56 0.93
C LEU A 373 21.18 -9.47 -0.14
N GLU A 374 20.95 -8.70 -1.21
CA GLU A 374 21.98 -8.43 -2.24
C GLU A 374 23.19 -7.72 -1.64
N LYS A 375 22.99 -6.63 -0.90
CA LYS A 375 24.05 -5.86 -0.22
C LYS A 375 24.92 -6.76 0.69
N ARG A 376 24.28 -7.64 1.42
CA ARG A 376 24.94 -8.58 2.34
C ARG A 376 25.56 -9.77 1.63
N LYS A 377 25.50 -9.84 0.28
CA LYS A 377 25.98 -10.97 -0.54
C LYS A 377 25.40 -12.31 -0.08
N LYS A 378 24.17 -12.29 0.44
CA LYS A 378 23.49 -13.51 0.90
C LYS A 378 22.85 -14.28 -0.25
N LEU A 379 22.54 -13.61 -1.36
CA LEU A 379 21.98 -14.24 -2.55
C LEU A 379 23.07 -14.70 -3.51
N PRO A 380 22.99 -15.93 -4.04
CA PRO A 380 23.86 -16.39 -5.12
C PRO A 380 23.70 -15.52 -6.37
N ASN A 381 24.79 -15.23 -7.07
CA ASN A 381 24.77 -14.45 -8.30
C ASN A 381 23.85 -15.03 -9.37
N LEU A 382 23.65 -16.35 -9.40
CA LEU A 382 22.73 -17.01 -10.32
C LEU A 382 21.29 -16.58 -10.05
N ILE A 383 20.85 -16.53 -8.79
CA ILE A 383 19.48 -16.10 -8.40
C ILE A 383 19.25 -14.65 -8.79
N ILE A 384 20.22 -13.76 -8.54
CA ILE A 384 20.12 -12.35 -8.91
C ILE A 384 20.00 -12.20 -10.43
N LYS A 385 20.85 -12.91 -11.21
CA LYS A 385 20.79 -12.90 -12.67
C LYS A 385 19.47 -13.46 -13.21
N SER A 386 18.98 -14.57 -12.64
CA SER A 386 17.71 -15.18 -13.05
C SER A 386 16.53 -14.21 -12.80
N ASN A 387 16.51 -13.51 -11.65
CA ASN A 387 15.49 -12.49 -11.39
C ASN A 387 15.57 -11.34 -12.39
N LEU A 388 16.76 -10.84 -12.73
CA LEU A 388 16.92 -9.79 -13.73
C LEU A 388 16.44 -10.21 -15.12
N VAL A 389 16.75 -11.44 -15.55
CA VAL A 389 16.26 -12.00 -16.82
C VAL A 389 14.75 -12.09 -16.81
N TYR A 390 14.17 -12.62 -15.73
CA TYR A 390 12.72 -12.71 -15.59
C TYR A 390 12.05 -11.31 -15.64
N LEU A 391 12.61 -10.33 -14.95
CA LEU A 391 12.14 -8.94 -15.00
C LEU A 391 12.19 -8.36 -16.42
N CYS A 392 13.23 -8.64 -17.20
CA CYS A 392 13.27 -8.21 -18.61
C CYS A 392 12.09 -8.78 -19.41
N PHE A 393 11.76 -10.07 -19.24
CA PHE A 393 10.59 -10.67 -19.89
C PHE A 393 9.27 -10.02 -19.47
N VAL A 394 9.09 -9.84 -18.17
CA VAL A 394 7.86 -9.22 -17.63
C VAL A 394 7.69 -7.79 -18.12
N MET A 395 8.77 -7.00 -18.13
CA MET A 395 8.73 -5.63 -18.66
C MET A 395 8.39 -5.59 -20.14
N THR A 396 8.97 -6.47 -20.95
CA THR A 396 8.68 -6.54 -22.39
C THR A 396 7.21 -6.89 -22.62
N TYR A 397 6.68 -7.87 -21.87
CA TYR A 397 5.27 -8.24 -21.94
C TYR A 397 4.34 -7.09 -21.47
N GLY A 398 4.68 -6.44 -20.37
CA GLY A 398 3.93 -5.30 -19.85
C GLY A 398 3.94 -4.08 -20.77
N LEU A 399 5.07 -3.78 -21.42
CA LEU A 399 5.18 -2.74 -22.44
C LEU A 399 4.28 -3.01 -23.64
N TYR A 400 4.24 -4.27 -24.13
CA TYR A 400 3.32 -4.64 -25.19
C TYR A 400 1.88 -4.32 -24.81
N GLY A 401 1.42 -4.72 -23.61
CA GLY A 401 0.06 -4.45 -23.15
C GLY A 401 -0.24 -2.97 -22.86
N LEU A 402 0.76 -2.15 -22.51
CA LEU A 402 0.58 -0.71 -22.35
C LEU A 402 0.48 -0.01 -23.70
N ILE A 403 1.31 -0.38 -24.67
CA ILE A 403 1.30 0.20 -26.02
C ILE A 403 0.00 -0.15 -26.75
N ASP A 404 -0.46 -1.41 -26.62
CA ASP A 404 -1.72 -1.85 -27.21
C ASP A 404 -2.94 -1.05 -26.72
N LYS A 405 -2.90 -0.55 -25.48
CA LYS A 405 -3.94 0.31 -24.92
C LYS A 405 -3.82 1.78 -25.28
N LEU A 406 -2.66 2.21 -25.79
CA LEU A 406 -2.43 3.59 -26.23
C LEU A 406 -2.75 3.81 -27.70
N VAL A 407 -2.77 2.75 -28.51
CA VAL A 407 -3.13 2.72 -29.93
C VAL A 407 -4.62 2.41 -30.08
#